data_d7ee8bfc78bc5a3449bd517df338eca2
#
_entry.id   d7ee8bfc78bc5a3449bd517df338eca2
#
_cell.length_a   1.000
_cell.length_b   1.000
_cell.length_c   1.000
_cell.angle_alpha   90.00
_cell.angle_beta   90.00
_cell.angle_gamma   90.00
#
_symmetry.space_group_name_H-M   'P 1'
#
loop_
_entity.id
_entity.type
_entity.pdbx_description
1 polymer ?
#
loop_
_entity_poly.entity_id
_entity_poly.type
_entity_poly.pdbx_seq_one_letter_code
_entity_poly.pdbx_strand_id
1 'polypeptide(L)'
;VVRLNHNLGKIHDTDIASFELRYFEADGVTPLRTERLDIPGPSFRKAGLGKDVTDKFLSGLPGVQKEGCDGLITSGTFILHKMPKYIRTVCLEFFGNVSHAVPAIVEIKDYLDGTESTLLAGLEHMDERYIKAVGYATKANRSERPKMVLIADIASDDEDAVGEAASH
;
A
#
# COMPACT_ATOMS: atom_id res chain seq x y z
N VAL A 1 -22.31 -14.84 12.91
CA VAL A 1 -21.10 -14.02 13.09
C VAL A 1 -19.88 -14.85 12.73
N VAL A 2 -18.92 -14.27 12.05
CA VAL A 2 -17.64 -14.93 11.73
C VAL A 2 -16.52 -14.16 12.40
N ARG A 3 -15.65 -14.86 13.10
CA ARG A 3 -14.38 -14.33 13.62
C ARG A 3 -13.24 -14.96 12.84
N LEU A 4 -12.35 -14.14 12.36
CA LEU A 4 -11.20 -14.54 11.56
C LEU A 4 -9.92 -14.17 12.30
N ASN A 5 -9.00 -15.13 12.40
CA ASN A 5 -7.65 -14.92 12.93
C ASN A 5 -6.60 -15.52 12.00
N HIS A 6 -5.39 -14.97 11.97
CA HIS A 6 -4.31 -15.50 11.15
C HIS A 6 -2.96 -15.52 11.87
N ASN A 7 -2.02 -16.31 11.35
CA ASN A 7 -0.74 -16.61 11.99
C ASN A 7 0.38 -15.61 11.71
N LEU A 8 0.22 -14.72 10.70
CA LEU A 8 1.28 -13.83 10.21
C LEU A 8 0.87 -12.37 10.34
N GLY A 9 1.81 -11.52 10.75
CA GLY A 9 1.63 -10.06 10.73
C GLY A 9 1.79 -9.47 9.32
N LYS A 10 2.75 -10.00 8.56
CA LYS A 10 3.00 -9.66 7.15
C LYS A 10 3.16 -10.96 6.37
N ILE A 11 2.57 -11.02 5.19
CA ILE A 11 2.62 -12.20 4.32
C ILE A 11 3.62 -11.94 3.20
N HIS A 12 4.61 -12.83 3.07
CA HIS A 12 5.60 -12.82 2.00
C HIS A 12 5.30 -13.91 0.96
N ASP A 13 5.91 -13.83 -0.21
CA ASP A 13 5.71 -14.77 -1.31
C ASP A 13 6.08 -16.22 -0.95
N THR A 14 6.98 -16.40 0.02
CA THR A 14 7.41 -17.72 0.49
C THR A 14 6.54 -18.28 1.61
N ASP A 15 5.58 -17.49 2.12
CA ASP A 15 4.77 -17.87 3.26
C ASP A 15 3.55 -18.69 2.86
N ILE A 16 2.99 -19.37 3.85
CA ILE A 16 1.62 -19.87 3.83
C ILE A 16 0.87 -19.15 4.94
N ALA A 17 -0.08 -18.32 4.57
CA ALA A 17 -0.96 -17.66 5.51
C ALA A 17 -2.08 -18.61 5.92
N SER A 18 -2.10 -18.98 7.20
CA SER A 18 -3.13 -19.85 7.77
C SER A 18 -4.16 -19.01 8.52
N PHE A 19 -5.40 -19.16 8.12
CA PHE A 19 -6.53 -18.46 8.72
C PHE A 19 -7.43 -19.45 9.47
N GLU A 20 -7.83 -19.08 10.68
CA GLU A 20 -8.85 -19.78 11.43
C GLU A 20 -10.15 -18.96 11.36
N LEU A 21 -11.20 -19.56 10.81
CA LEU A 21 -12.53 -18.99 10.71
C LEU A 21 -13.43 -19.69 11.72
N ARG A 22 -13.89 -18.96 12.72
CA ARG A 22 -14.87 -19.46 13.69
C ARG A 22 -16.23 -18.85 13.40
N TYR A 23 -17.20 -19.71 13.16
CA TYR A 23 -18.58 -19.33 12.87
C TYR A 23 -19.42 -19.46 14.14
N PHE A 24 -20.27 -18.48 14.35
CA PHE A 24 -21.16 -18.40 15.50
C PHE A 24 -22.59 -18.10 15.03
N GLU A 25 -23.57 -18.46 15.87
CA GLU A 25 -24.95 -18.01 15.71
C GLU A 25 -25.07 -16.48 15.68
N ALA A 26 -26.29 -15.98 15.47
CA ALA A 26 -26.55 -14.54 15.46
C ALA A 26 -26.23 -13.84 16.78
N ASP A 27 -26.22 -14.58 17.91
CA ASP A 27 -25.82 -14.08 19.23
C ASP A 27 -24.32 -13.75 19.34
N GLY A 28 -23.51 -14.23 18.39
CA GLY A 28 -22.07 -14.03 18.36
C GLY A 28 -21.27 -14.83 19.41
N VAL A 29 -21.93 -15.72 20.15
CA VAL A 29 -21.36 -16.48 21.29
C VAL A 29 -21.45 -17.99 21.05
N THR A 30 -22.60 -18.49 20.61
CA THR A 30 -22.83 -19.91 20.38
C THR A 30 -22.06 -20.41 19.17
N PRO A 31 -21.06 -21.33 19.35
CA PRO A 31 -20.23 -21.77 18.24
C PRO A 31 -20.99 -22.72 17.32
N LEU A 32 -20.82 -22.55 16.00
CA LEU A 32 -21.37 -23.44 14.97
C LEU A 32 -20.31 -24.38 14.42
N ARG A 33 -19.21 -23.84 13.93
CA ARG A 33 -18.11 -24.59 13.33
C ARG A 33 -16.83 -23.77 13.29
N THR A 34 -15.72 -24.47 13.09
CA THR A 34 -14.40 -23.86 12.82
C THR A 34 -13.87 -24.43 11.52
N GLU A 35 -13.33 -23.55 10.68
CA GLU A 35 -12.67 -23.91 9.42
C GLU A 35 -11.25 -23.35 9.43
N ARG A 36 -10.35 -24.04 8.74
CA ARG A 36 -9.00 -23.55 8.44
C ARG A 36 -8.88 -23.27 6.96
N LEU A 37 -8.34 -22.11 6.62
CA LEU A 37 -8.04 -21.71 5.26
C LEU A 37 -6.55 -21.41 5.17
N ASP A 38 -5.84 -22.15 4.33
CA ASP A 38 -4.43 -21.93 4.04
C ASP A 38 -4.30 -21.30 2.65
N ILE A 39 -3.71 -20.10 2.57
CA ILE A 39 -3.54 -19.35 1.33
C ILE A 39 -2.05 -19.14 1.08
N PRO A 40 -1.50 -19.57 -0.07
CA PRO A 40 -0.10 -19.33 -0.41
C PRO A 40 0.20 -17.83 -0.55
N GLY A 41 1.38 -17.39 -0.10
CA GLY A 41 1.82 -16.00 -0.16
C GLY A 41 1.67 -15.34 -1.53
N PRO A 42 2.01 -16.02 -2.65
CA PRO A 42 1.81 -15.45 -4.00
C PRO A 42 0.35 -15.08 -4.35
N SER A 43 -0.63 -15.67 -3.66
CA SER A 43 -2.06 -15.30 -3.84
C SER A 43 -2.39 -13.94 -3.21
N PHE A 44 -1.61 -13.47 -2.25
CA PHE A 44 -1.75 -12.16 -1.62
C PHE A 44 -0.96 -11.08 -2.36
N ARG A 45 0.14 -11.44 -3.01
CA ARG A 45 1.09 -10.52 -3.62
C ARG A 45 1.14 -10.73 -5.12
N LYS A 46 0.97 -9.64 -5.87
CA LYS A 46 1.32 -9.59 -7.29
C LYS A 46 2.65 -8.89 -7.47
N ALA A 47 3.53 -9.50 -8.23
CA ALA A 47 4.80 -8.88 -8.60
C ALA A 47 4.56 -7.48 -9.21
N GLY A 48 5.30 -6.49 -8.73
CA GLY A 48 5.24 -5.11 -9.21
C GLY A 48 4.14 -4.23 -8.62
N LEU A 49 3.09 -4.77 -7.99
CA LEU A 49 2.03 -3.95 -7.40
C LEU A 49 2.30 -3.51 -5.96
N GLY A 50 3.13 -4.25 -5.22
CA GLY A 50 3.43 -3.95 -3.82
C GLY A 50 2.27 -4.06 -2.83
N LYS A 51 1.04 -4.20 -3.32
CA LYS A 51 -0.18 -4.32 -2.52
C LYS A 51 -0.58 -5.76 -2.32
N ASP A 52 -1.24 -6.05 -1.19
CA ASP A 52 -1.86 -7.33 -0.96
C ASP A 52 -3.10 -7.46 -1.86
N VAL A 53 -3.16 -8.54 -2.63
CA VAL A 53 -4.30 -8.89 -3.44
C VAL A 53 -4.75 -10.30 -3.05
N THR A 54 -6.02 -10.43 -2.67
CA THR A 54 -6.63 -11.71 -2.36
C THR A 54 -7.61 -12.06 -3.47
N ASP A 55 -7.65 -13.32 -3.86
CA ASP A 55 -8.64 -13.78 -4.82
C ASP A 55 -10.05 -13.51 -4.28
N LYS A 56 -10.77 -12.66 -4.97
CA LYS A 56 -12.13 -12.25 -4.60
C LYS A 56 -13.17 -13.37 -4.83
N PHE A 57 -12.86 -14.34 -5.68
CA PHE A 57 -13.87 -15.26 -6.18
C PHE A 57 -13.80 -16.67 -5.57
N LEU A 58 -12.60 -17.17 -5.24
CA LEU A 58 -12.42 -18.57 -4.88
C LEU A 58 -12.23 -18.77 -3.37
N SER A 59 -11.13 -18.36 -2.84
CA SER A 59 -10.72 -18.67 -1.48
C SER A 59 -10.45 -17.41 -0.65
N GLY A 60 -10.83 -16.26 -1.16
CA GLY A 60 -10.60 -15.00 -0.48
C GLY A 60 -11.22 -14.95 0.91
N LEU A 61 -10.61 -14.18 1.79
CA LEU A 61 -11.07 -14.01 3.17
C LEU A 61 -12.48 -13.40 3.20
N PRO A 62 -13.38 -13.91 4.03
CA PRO A 62 -14.71 -13.35 4.18
C PRO A 62 -14.67 -11.86 4.51
N GLY A 63 -15.41 -11.05 3.75
CA GLY A 63 -15.54 -9.61 3.95
C GLY A 63 -14.36 -8.76 3.51
N VAL A 64 -13.17 -9.35 3.24
CA VAL A 64 -11.98 -8.61 2.81
C VAL A 64 -12.01 -8.41 1.30
N GLN A 65 -11.88 -7.16 0.84
CA GLN A 65 -11.87 -6.77 -0.58
C GLN A 65 -13.06 -7.29 -1.41
N LYS A 66 -14.23 -7.47 -0.78
CA LYS A 66 -15.44 -8.01 -1.43
C LYS A 66 -16.58 -7.01 -1.49
N GLU A 67 -16.30 -5.75 -1.17
CA GLU A 67 -17.24 -4.62 -1.36
C GLU A 67 -18.61 -4.86 -0.70
N GLY A 68 -18.61 -5.55 0.46
CA GLY A 68 -19.81 -5.84 1.22
C GLY A 68 -20.59 -7.05 0.78
N CYS A 69 -20.14 -7.81 -0.23
CA CYS A 69 -20.88 -8.99 -0.71
C CYS A 69 -21.02 -10.10 0.34
N ASP A 70 -20.05 -10.27 1.21
CA ASP A 70 -20.03 -11.32 2.23
C ASP A 70 -20.61 -10.86 3.58
N GLY A 71 -20.90 -9.58 3.75
CA GLY A 71 -21.42 -9.04 4.99
C GLY A 71 -20.77 -7.74 5.44
N LEU A 72 -21.00 -7.36 6.69
CA LEU A 72 -20.46 -6.16 7.32
C LEU A 72 -19.31 -6.51 8.26
N ILE A 73 -18.20 -5.80 8.15
CA ILE A 73 -17.10 -5.87 9.12
C ILE A 73 -17.47 -4.99 10.31
N THR A 74 -17.66 -5.59 11.47
CA THR A 74 -18.07 -4.88 12.69
C THR A 74 -16.92 -4.54 13.62
N SER A 75 -15.81 -5.24 13.50
CA SER A 75 -14.58 -4.96 14.27
C SER A 75 -13.36 -5.45 13.52
N GLY A 76 -12.20 -4.85 13.79
CA GLY A 76 -10.92 -5.25 13.25
C GLY A 76 -9.80 -4.96 14.24
N THR A 77 -8.82 -5.87 14.34
CA THR A 77 -7.57 -5.65 15.06
C THR A 77 -6.46 -5.46 14.05
N PHE A 78 -5.77 -4.33 14.14
CA PHE A 78 -4.71 -3.95 13.20
C PHE A 78 -3.35 -4.00 13.88
N ILE A 79 -2.35 -4.51 13.17
CA ILE A 79 -0.95 -4.37 13.54
C ILE A 79 -0.50 -3.00 13.00
N LEU A 80 -0.05 -2.14 13.90
CA LEU A 80 0.39 -0.79 13.55
C LEU A 80 1.91 -0.73 13.48
N HIS A 81 2.42 0.03 12.52
CA HIS A 81 3.82 0.42 12.49
C HIS A 81 4.04 1.62 13.39
N LYS A 82 5.19 1.66 14.05
CA LYS A 82 5.62 2.86 14.76
C LYS A 82 5.77 4.00 13.76
N MET A 83 5.23 5.18 14.09
CA MET A 83 5.40 6.37 13.26
C MET A 83 6.88 6.75 13.22
N PRO A 84 7.49 6.91 12.04
CA PRO A 84 8.84 7.44 11.92
C PRO A 84 8.92 8.86 12.47
N LYS A 85 10.10 9.25 12.98
CA LYS A 85 10.29 10.58 13.58
C LYS A 85 10.36 11.68 12.54
N TYR A 86 10.93 11.38 11.38
CA TYR A 86 11.18 12.35 10.32
C TYR A 86 10.54 11.89 9.03
N ILE A 87 9.87 12.82 8.35
CA ILE A 87 9.25 12.61 7.05
C ILE A 87 9.61 13.80 6.17
N ARG A 88 10.02 13.54 4.94
CA ARG A 88 10.16 14.55 3.89
C ARG A 88 9.32 14.18 2.69
N THR A 89 8.53 15.13 2.23
CA THR A 89 7.76 15.01 1.00
C THR A 89 8.56 15.62 -0.14
N VAL A 90 8.83 14.83 -1.16
CA VAL A 90 9.46 15.25 -2.41
C VAL A 90 8.38 15.37 -3.47
N CYS A 91 8.45 16.45 -4.24
CA CYS A 91 7.51 16.73 -5.33
C CYS A 91 8.27 16.87 -6.64
N LEU A 92 8.10 15.94 -7.57
CA LEU A 92 8.80 15.87 -8.85
C LEU A 92 7.85 16.19 -9.99
N GLU A 93 8.21 17.17 -10.80
CA GLU A 93 7.41 17.63 -11.93
C GLU A 93 7.95 17.06 -13.25
N PHE A 94 7.10 16.35 -13.98
CA PHE A 94 7.43 15.76 -15.27
C PHE A 94 6.76 16.54 -16.41
N PHE A 95 7.56 16.98 -17.35
CA PHE A 95 7.15 17.75 -18.52
C PHE A 95 7.28 16.89 -19.79
N GLY A 96 6.54 17.21 -20.81
CA GLY A 96 6.58 16.48 -22.08
C GLY A 96 5.80 15.16 -22.04
N ASN A 97 6.33 14.10 -22.64
CA ASN A 97 5.63 12.81 -22.71
C ASN A 97 5.71 12.04 -21.39
N VAL A 98 4.56 11.74 -20.79
CA VAL A 98 4.45 11.02 -19.50
C VAL A 98 5.12 9.63 -19.55
N SER A 99 5.16 8.98 -20.71
CA SER A 99 5.84 7.68 -20.83
C SER A 99 7.33 7.75 -20.46
N HIS A 100 7.96 8.90 -20.58
CA HIS A 100 9.36 9.12 -20.20
C HIS A 100 9.56 9.22 -18.68
N ALA A 101 8.49 9.45 -17.92
CA ALA A 101 8.56 9.46 -16.45
C ALA A 101 8.63 8.05 -15.85
N VAL A 102 8.13 7.03 -16.55
CA VAL A 102 8.06 5.66 -16.03
C VAL A 102 9.42 5.10 -15.60
N PRO A 103 10.50 5.21 -16.41
CA PRO A 103 11.83 4.76 -15.97
C PRO A 103 12.31 5.47 -14.71
N ALA A 104 12.11 6.80 -14.61
CA ALA A 104 12.51 7.58 -13.45
C ALA A 104 11.73 7.15 -12.18
N ILE A 105 10.43 6.84 -12.31
CA ILE A 105 9.62 6.34 -11.18
C ILE A 105 10.15 5.00 -10.68
N VAL A 106 10.52 4.10 -11.60
CA VAL A 106 11.09 2.79 -11.25
C VAL A 106 12.44 2.97 -10.55
N GLU A 107 13.30 3.83 -11.07
CA GLU A 107 14.62 4.12 -10.50
C GLU A 107 14.50 4.70 -9.09
N ILE A 108 13.61 5.67 -8.87
CA ILE A 108 13.33 6.25 -7.54
C ILE A 108 12.86 5.17 -6.56
N LYS A 109 11.92 4.33 -7.01
CA LYS A 109 11.41 3.25 -6.18
C LYS A 109 12.51 2.26 -5.82
N ASP A 110 13.29 1.80 -6.79
CA ASP A 110 14.35 0.81 -6.58
C ASP A 110 15.46 1.37 -5.68
N TYR A 111 15.80 2.65 -5.84
CA TYR A 111 16.73 3.33 -4.95
C TYR A 111 16.25 3.37 -3.50
N LEU A 112 15.01 3.80 -3.27
CA LEU A 112 14.45 3.91 -1.92
C LEU A 112 14.20 2.54 -1.28
N ASP A 113 13.76 1.55 -2.04
CA ASP A 113 13.59 0.17 -1.56
C ASP A 113 14.94 -0.50 -1.22
N GLY A 114 16.03 -0.10 -1.87
CA GLY A 114 17.39 -0.57 -1.61
C GLY A 114 18.08 0.12 -0.42
N THR A 115 17.47 1.16 0.14
CA THR A 115 18.05 1.93 1.24
C THR A 115 17.48 1.43 2.57
N GLU A 116 18.31 0.76 3.39
CA GLU A 116 17.88 0.18 4.67
C GLU A 116 17.48 1.21 5.73
N SER A 117 18.03 2.43 5.64
CA SER A 117 17.80 3.49 6.61
C SER A 117 16.55 4.31 6.40
N THR A 118 15.90 4.18 5.24
CA THR A 118 14.70 4.96 4.89
C THR A 118 13.56 4.07 4.44
N LEU A 119 12.34 4.59 4.54
CA LEU A 119 11.11 3.97 4.09
C LEU A 119 10.43 4.87 3.08
N LEU A 120 10.10 4.34 1.91
CA LEU A 120 9.13 4.97 1.01
C LEU A 120 7.73 4.78 1.58
N ALA A 121 7.26 5.78 2.34
CA ALA A 121 5.98 5.70 3.05
C ALA A 121 4.78 5.95 2.13
N GLY A 122 4.96 6.70 1.06
CA GLY A 122 3.94 6.96 0.05
C GLY A 122 4.58 7.34 -1.29
N LEU A 123 3.96 6.89 -2.38
CA LEU A 123 4.33 7.28 -3.74
C LEU A 123 3.05 7.43 -4.55
N GLU A 124 2.69 8.68 -4.84
CA GLU A 124 1.45 8.99 -5.55
C GLU A 124 1.72 9.90 -6.74
N HIS A 125 0.88 9.84 -7.76
CA HIS A 125 0.98 10.71 -8.90
C HIS A 125 -0.32 11.48 -9.15
N MET A 126 -0.16 12.71 -9.64
CA MET A 126 -1.24 13.52 -10.18
C MET A 126 -1.08 13.61 -11.69
N ASP A 127 -2.12 13.24 -12.42
CA ASP A 127 -2.14 13.40 -13.88
C ASP A 127 -2.43 14.85 -14.31
N GLU A 128 -2.29 15.12 -15.60
CA GLU A 128 -2.53 16.46 -16.17
C GLU A 128 -3.94 16.99 -15.88
N ARG A 129 -4.95 16.13 -15.84
CA ARG A 129 -6.34 16.54 -15.57
C ARG A 129 -6.51 16.99 -14.14
N TYR A 130 -5.94 16.23 -13.22
CA TYR A 130 -5.97 16.56 -11.81
C TYR A 130 -5.19 17.85 -11.52
N ILE A 131 -3.97 17.98 -12.06
CA ILE A 131 -3.13 19.18 -11.98
C ILE A 131 -3.88 20.42 -12.43
N LYS A 132 -4.62 20.31 -13.54
CA LYS A 132 -5.44 21.40 -14.07
C LYS A 132 -6.63 21.71 -13.16
N ALA A 133 -7.31 20.67 -12.67
CA ALA A 133 -8.53 20.81 -11.85
C ALA A 133 -8.26 21.49 -10.51
N VAL A 134 -7.13 21.18 -9.86
CA VAL A 134 -6.76 21.77 -8.56
C VAL A 134 -6.00 23.10 -8.71
N GLY A 135 -5.76 23.56 -9.91
CA GLY A 135 -5.03 24.80 -10.15
C GLY A 135 -3.56 24.75 -9.69
N TYR A 136 -2.92 23.57 -9.83
CA TYR A 136 -1.55 23.36 -9.37
C TYR A 136 -0.59 24.40 -9.96
N ALA A 137 0.18 25.04 -9.09
CA ALA A 137 1.21 26.01 -9.45
C ALA A 137 2.54 25.28 -9.65
N THR A 138 3.05 25.30 -10.87
CA THR A 138 4.36 24.76 -11.23
C THR A 138 5.46 25.33 -10.33
N LYS A 139 6.32 24.47 -9.78
CA LYS A 139 7.47 24.84 -8.94
C LYS A 139 8.72 25.10 -9.76
N ALA A 140 8.87 24.38 -10.87
CA ALA A 140 9.97 24.62 -11.82
C ALA A 140 9.81 25.99 -12.49
N ASN A 141 10.95 26.61 -12.82
CA ASN A 141 10.97 27.86 -13.58
C ASN A 141 10.67 27.59 -15.08
N ARG A 142 9.42 27.19 -15.36
CA ARG A 142 8.92 26.88 -16.70
C ARG A 142 7.57 27.52 -16.94
N SER A 143 7.30 27.89 -18.18
CA SER A 143 6.02 28.47 -18.59
C SER A 143 4.92 27.45 -18.81
N GLU A 144 5.27 26.19 -19.10
CA GLU A 144 4.32 25.09 -19.28
C GLU A 144 3.98 24.40 -17.94
N ARG A 145 2.79 23.83 -17.87
CA ARG A 145 2.40 23.00 -16.73
C ARG A 145 3.01 21.61 -16.88
N PRO A 146 3.37 20.96 -15.75
CA PRO A 146 3.77 19.57 -15.80
C PRO A 146 2.62 18.69 -16.30
N LYS A 147 2.98 17.62 -17.00
CA LYS A 147 2.04 16.59 -17.45
C LYS A 147 1.74 15.56 -16.36
N MET A 148 2.65 15.43 -15.43
CA MET A 148 2.51 14.60 -14.25
C MET A 148 3.31 15.21 -13.10
N VAL A 149 2.79 15.09 -11.90
CA VAL A 149 3.51 15.37 -10.65
C VAL A 149 3.55 14.11 -9.83
N LEU A 150 4.74 13.72 -9.40
CA LEU A 150 4.95 12.61 -8.48
C LEU A 150 5.22 13.18 -7.09
N ILE A 151 4.51 12.66 -6.09
CA ILE A 151 4.69 12.99 -4.68
C ILE A 151 5.21 11.75 -3.98
N ALA A 152 6.36 11.85 -3.33
CA ALA A 152 6.98 10.78 -2.57
C ALA A 152 7.17 11.22 -1.12
N ASP A 153 6.67 10.42 -0.17
CA ASP A 153 6.93 10.59 1.25
C ASP A 153 8.04 9.62 1.68
N ILE A 154 9.17 10.19 2.07
CA ILE A 154 10.34 9.46 2.56
C ILE A 154 10.39 9.62 4.07
N ALA A 155 10.49 8.52 4.80
CA ALA A 155 10.43 8.50 6.25
C ALA A 155 11.59 7.72 6.87
N SER A 156 12.04 8.16 8.05
CA SER A 156 13.08 7.49 8.85
C SER A 156 13.02 7.92 10.32
N ASP A 157 13.69 7.17 11.18
CA ASP A 157 14.02 7.63 12.56
C ASP A 157 15.32 8.46 12.58
N ASP A 158 16.02 8.60 11.46
CA ASP A 158 17.25 9.38 11.24
C ASP A 158 16.99 10.55 10.28
N GLU A 159 17.26 11.78 10.73
CA GLU A 159 17.01 13.01 9.98
C GLU A 159 17.96 13.17 8.78
N ASP A 160 19.22 12.79 8.96
CA ASP A 160 20.23 12.91 7.92
C ASP A 160 19.93 11.93 6.78
N ALA A 161 19.56 10.70 7.11
CA ALA A 161 19.16 9.70 6.13
C ALA A 161 17.98 10.15 5.27
N VAL A 162 16.95 10.77 5.88
CA VAL A 162 15.81 11.34 5.14
C VAL A 162 16.26 12.50 4.25
N GLY A 163 17.18 13.34 4.75
CA GLY A 163 17.75 14.46 4.01
C GLY A 163 18.54 14.02 2.78
N GLU A 164 19.39 13.04 2.93
CA GLU A 164 20.18 12.44 1.84
C GLU A 164 19.28 11.81 0.78
N ALA A 165 18.36 10.94 1.21
CA ALA A 165 17.45 10.25 0.30
C ALA A 165 16.53 11.21 -0.47
N ALA A 166 16.13 12.34 0.13
CA ALA A 166 15.31 13.34 -0.53
C ALA A 166 16.10 14.24 -1.50
N SER A 167 17.43 14.24 -1.40
CA SER A 167 18.32 15.09 -2.21
C SER A 167 18.95 14.33 -3.38
N HIS A 168 18.97 13.01 -3.31
CA HIS A 168 19.50 12.12 -4.35
C HIS A 168 18.54 12.05 -5.54
#